data_6c2d64a8533d0b43148db21f800e18fa
#
_entry.id   6c2d64a8533d0b43148db21f800e18fa
#
_cell.length_a   1.000
_cell.length_b   1.000
_cell.length_c   1.000
_cell.angle_alpha   90.00
_cell.angle_beta   90.00
_cell.angle_gamma   90.00
#
_symmetry.space_group_name_H-M   'P 1'
#
loop_
_entity.id
_entity.type
_entity.pdbx_description
1 polymer ?
#
loop_
_entity_poly.entity_id
_entity_poly.type
_entity_poly.pdbx_seq_one_letter_code
_entity_poly.pdbx_strand_id
1 'polypeptide(L)'
;MVIINDIYTFLNEIAPVRYQMDFDNAGFLVGDGGAAVKKALLALDITDAVITEAIELRAQLIVSHHPLIFTPLRHATTDDLAGRKVLTMARHGISAICMHTNLDIADGGVNDALMAALG
;
A
#
# COMPACT_ATOMS: atom_id res chain seq x y z
N MET A 1 -8.77 13.35 14.44
CA MET A 1 -7.60 13.19 13.54
C MET A 1 -7.49 11.75 13.13
N VAL A 2 -7.39 11.50 11.82
CA VAL A 2 -7.24 10.14 11.27
C VAL A 2 -5.74 9.81 11.23
N ILE A 3 -5.38 8.62 11.67
CA ILE A 3 -4.00 8.13 11.61
C ILE A 3 -3.91 6.91 10.67
N ILE A 4 -2.69 6.53 10.30
CA ILE A 4 -2.44 5.41 9.38
C ILE A 4 -3.13 4.13 9.87
N ASN A 5 -3.02 3.81 11.16
CA ASN A 5 -3.64 2.60 11.72
C ASN A 5 -5.16 2.60 11.60
N ASP A 6 -5.82 3.75 11.64
CA ASP A 6 -7.28 3.83 11.45
C ASP A 6 -7.65 3.38 10.03
N ILE A 7 -6.91 3.86 9.04
CA ILE A 7 -7.12 3.50 7.63
C ILE A 7 -6.79 2.03 7.41
N TYR A 8 -5.68 1.54 7.97
CA TYR A 8 -5.31 0.13 7.87
C TYR A 8 -6.38 -0.78 8.46
N THR A 9 -6.90 -0.44 9.64
CA THR A 9 -7.98 -1.19 10.28
C THR A 9 -9.23 -1.24 9.40
N PHE A 10 -9.63 -0.10 8.85
CA PHE A 10 -10.78 0.00 7.95
C PHE A 10 -10.59 -0.88 6.70
N LEU A 11 -9.44 -0.79 6.06
CA LEU A 11 -9.14 -1.59 4.87
C LEU A 11 -9.09 -3.09 5.19
N ASN A 12 -8.57 -3.45 6.35
CA ASN A 12 -8.51 -4.84 6.79
C ASN A 12 -9.89 -5.42 7.14
N GLU A 13 -10.85 -4.59 7.49
CA GLU A 13 -12.26 -5.02 7.65
C GLU A 13 -12.89 -5.32 6.29
N ILE A 14 -12.62 -4.50 5.28
CA ILE A 14 -13.14 -4.68 3.91
C ILE A 14 -12.51 -5.91 3.25
N ALA A 15 -11.20 -6.06 3.37
CA ALA A 15 -10.43 -7.12 2.71
C ALA A 15 -9.37 -7.67 3.68
N PRO A 16 -9.77 -8.57 4.61
CA PRO A 16 -8.85 -9.07 5.63
C PRO A 16 -7.56 -9.63 5.05
N VAL A 17 -6.42 -9.14 5.54
CA VAL A 17 -5.10 -9.58 5.09
C VAL A 17 -4.89 -11.08 5.29
N ARG A 18 -5.55 -11.69 6.28
CA ARG A 18 -5.49 -13.15 6.50
C ARG A 18 -6.00 -13.97 5.32
N TYR A 19 -6.74 -13.35 4.38
CA TYR A 19 -7.24 -14.03 3.17
C TYR A 19 -6.24 -13.99 2.01
N GLN A 20 -5.09 -13.34 2.20
CA GLN A 20 -4.07 -13.31 1.14
C GLN A 20 -3.56 -14.71 0.82
N MET A 21 -3.06 -14.88 -0.41
CA MET A 21 -2.40 -16.12 -0.82
C MET A 21 -1.10 -16.33 -0.02
N ASP A 22 -0.67 -17.59 0.15
CA ASP A 22 0.47 -17.94 0.99
C ASP A 22 1.78 -17.26 0.57
N PHE A 23 1.93 -16.98 -0.73
CA PHE A 23 3.13 -16.33 -1.27
C PHE A 23 3.13 -14.80 -1.11
N ASP A 24 2.01 -14.23 -0.71
CA ASP A 24 1.78 -12.78 -0.78
C ASP A 24 2.32 -12.02 0.44
N ASN A 25 2.47 -10.72 0.27
CA ASN A 25 2.87 -9.79 1.32
C ASN A 25 2.01 -8.53 1.27
N ALA A 26 0.71 -8.69 1.56
CA ALA A 26 -0.22 -7.58 1.67
C ALA A 26 -0.18 -6.97 3.07
N GLY A 27 -0.75 -5.80 3.24
CA GLY A 27 -0.93 -5.13 4.52
C GLY A 27 -0.14 -3.83 4.65
N PHE A 28 0.14 -3.46 5.88
CA PHE A 28 0.90 -2.25 6.20
C PHE A 28 2.40 -2.54 6.06
N LEU A 29 3.02 -1.99 5.02
CA LEU A 29 4.39 -2.37 4.63
C LEU A 29 5.45 -1.36 5.02
N VAL A 30 5.15 -0.06 5.02
CA VAL A 30 6.12 1.01 5.28
C VAL A 30 5.45 2.10 6.08
N GLY A 31 6.11 2.60 7.10
CA GLY A 31 5.72 3.85 7.76
C GLY A 31 5.45 3.75 9.25
N ASP A 32 4.86 4.81 9.77
CA ASP A 32 4.47 4.97 11.17
C ASP A 32 2.94 4.93 11.29
N GLY A 33 2.44 3.89 11.96
CA GLY A 33 1.00 3.69 12.15
C GLY A 33 0.31 4.81 12.92
N GLY A 34 1.03 5.54 13.75
CA GLY A 34 0.52 6.67 14.53
C GLY A 34 0.53 8.00 13.79
N ALA A 35 1.09 8.06 12.59
CA ALA A 35 1.17 9.30 11.82
C ALA A 35 -0.20 9.76 11.32
N ALA A 36 -0.44 11.08 11.38
CA ALA A 36 -1.68 11.66 10.89
C ALA A 36 -1.77 11.61 9.36
N VAL A 37 -2.97 11.33 8.84
CA VAL A 37 -3.24 11.28 7.41
C VAL A 37 -4.31 12.31 7.05
N LYS A 38 -3.97 13.23 6.16
CA LYS A 38 -4.92 14.19 5.58
C LYS A 38 -5.19 13.85 4.11
N LYS A 39 -4.23 13.22 3.45
CA LYS A 39 -4.31 12.90 2.03
C LYS A 39 -3.68 11.55 1.75
N ALA A 40 -4.39 10.72 1.01
CA ALA A 40 -3.91 9.43 0.52
C ALA A 40 -3.93 9.40 -1.00
N LEU A 41 -2.91 8.80 -1.60
CA LEU A 41 -2.82 8.55 -3.04
C LEU A 41 -3.09 7.08 -3.30
N LEU A 42 -4.01 6.79 -4.20
CA LEU A 42 -4.30 5.42 -4.62
C LEU A 42 -3.57 5.13 -5.92
N ALA A 43 -2.91 3.99 -6.00
CA ALA A 43 -2.16 3.60 -7.18
C ALA A 43 -2.18 2.08 -7.37
N LEU A 44 -1.99 1.63 -8.60
CA LEU A 44 -1.84 0.20 -8.88
C LEU A 44 -0.48 -0.28 -8.36
N ASP A 45 0.57 0.45 -8.70
CA ASP A 45 1.96 0.17 -8.31
C ASP A 45 2.59 1.39 -7.65
N ILE A 46 3.50 1.16 -6.71
CA ILE A 46 4.31 2.23 -6.13
C ILE A 46 5.58 2.37 -6.97
N THR A 47 5.48 3.15 -8.04
CA THR A 47 6.61 3.52 -8.90
C THR A 47 7.31 4.76 -8.35
N ASP A 48 8.51 5.06 -8.86
CA ASP A 48 9.20 6.31 -8.52
C ASP A 48 8.33 7.53 -8.88
N ALA A 49 7.62 7.48 -10.00
CA ALA A 49 6.70 8.55 -10.42
C ALA A 49 5.54 8.73 -9.43
N VAL A 50 4.96 7.63 -8.92
CA VAL A 50 3.89 7.67 -7.91
C VAL A 50 4.39 8.28 -6.61
N ILE A 51 5.60 7.91 -6.18
CA ILE A 51 6.21 8.49 -4.97
C ILE A 51 6.42 9.99 -5.15
N THR A 52 6.94 10.42 -6.31
CA THR A 52 7.13 11.83 -6.63
C THR A 52 5.79 12.57 -6.58
N GLU A 53 4.73 12.01 -7.16
CA GLU A 53 3.39 12.59 -7.12
C GLU A 53 2.88 12.72 -5.68
N ALA A 54 3.06 11.69 -4.86
CA ALA A 54 2.68 11.73 -3.45
C ALA A 54 3.39 12.85 -2.70
N ILE A 55 4.69 13.05 -2.97
CA ILE A 55 5.48 14.14 -2.37
C ILE A 55 4.91 15.50 -2.80
N GLU A 56 4.67 15.70 -4.08
CA GLU A 56 4.13 16.95 -4.64
C GLU A 56 2.74 17.27 -4.06
N LEU A 57 1.90 16.25 -3.93
CA LEU A 57 0.56 16.37 -3.34
C LEU A 57 0.58 16.50 -1.81
N ARG A 58 1.73 16.33 -1.19
CA ARG A 58 1.88 16.27 0.27
C ARG A 58 1.00 15.18 0.89
N ALA A 59 0.92 14.03 0.25
CA ALA A 59 0.20 12.87 0.76
C ALA A 59 1.04 12.18 1.84
N GLN A 60 0.38 11.63 2.86
CA GLN A 60 1.02 10.88 3.94
C GLN A 60 0.89 9.37 3.75
N LEU A 61 0.09 8.95 2.79
CA LEU A 61 -0.19 7.53 2.57
C LEU A 61 -0.30 7.25 1.08
N ILE A 62 0.27 6.12 0.65
CA ILE A 62 -0.02 5.50 -0.64
C ILE A 62 -0.69 4.17 -0.34
N VAL A 63 -1.86 3.94 -0.94
CA VAL A 63 -2.52 2.64 -0.93
C VAL A 63 -2.38 2.05 -2.33
N SER A 64 -1.73 0.89 -2.42
CA SER A 64 -1.49 0.23 -3.70
C SER A 64 -2.14 -1.15 -3.76
N HIS A 65 -2.31 -1.65 -4.98
CA HIS A 65 -2.73 -3.04 -5.21
C HIS A 65 -1.52 -3.97 -5.17
N HIS A 66 -0.47 -3.66 -5.91
CA HIS A 66 0.76 -4.46 -5.91
C HIS A 66 1.67 -4.04 -4.77
N PRO A 67 2.25 -5.02 -4.04
CA PRO A 67 3.08 -4.70 -2.87
C PRO A 67 4.43 -4.10 -3.25
N LEU A 68 4.80 -3.03 -2.57
CA LEU A 68 6.13 -2.41 -2.70
C LEU A 68 7.23 -3.37 -2.28
N ILE A 69 6.98 -4.12 -1.20
CA ILE A 69 7.89 -5.15 -0.69
C ILE A 69 7.21 -6.49 -0.90
N PHE A 70 7.58 -7.19 -1.98
CA PHE A 70 7.05 -8.53 -2.26
C PHE A 70 7.93 -9.62 -1.67
N THR A 71 9.24 -9.51 -1.90
CA THR A 71 10.24 -10.38 -1.26
C THR A 71 10.87 -9.66 -0.07
N PRO A 72 11.30 -10.39 0.98
CA PRO A 72 11.92 -9.75 2.14
C PRO A 72 13.09 -8.86 1.75
N LEU A 73 13.14 -7.64 2.30
CA LEU A 73 14.26 -6.74 2.11
C LEU A 73 15.47 -7.25 2.88
N ARG A 74 16.60 -7.37 2.17
CA ARG A 74 17.89 -7.66 2.79
C ARG A 74 18.72 -6.39 2.97
N HIS A 75 18.49 -5.39 2.13
CA HIS A 75 19.21 -4.13 2.11
C HIS A 75 18.24 -2.98 1.89
N ALA A 76 18.37 -1.92 2.67
CA ALA A 76 17.64 -0.67 2.49
C ALA A 76 18.62 0.40 2.06
N THR A 77 19.11 0.30 0.83
CA THR A 77 20.10 1.21 0.24
C THR A 77 19.58 1.80 -1.05
N THR A 78 20.23 2.85 -1.52
CA THR A 78 19.84 3.53 -2.77
C THR A 78 20.13 2.68 -4.02
N ASP A 79 20.94 1.64 -3.91
CA ASP A 79 21.26 0.73 -5.01
C ASP A 79 20.17 -0.33 -5.21
N ASP A 80 19.39 -0.61 -4.18
CA ASP A 80 18.28 -1.56 -4.24
C ASP A 80 17.00 -0.85 -4.62
N LEU A 81 16.26 -1.39 -5.59
CA LEU A 81 15.04 -0.73 -6.10
C LEU A 81 13.99 -0.53 -5.02
N ALA A 82 13.64 -1.59 -4.30
CA ALA A 82 12.66 -1.51 -3.21
C ALA A 82 13.21 -0.72 -2.02
N GLY A 83 14.47 -0.94 -1.66
CA GLY A 83 15.16 -0.21 -0.58
C GLY A 83 15.19 1.29 -0.83
N ARG A 84 15.48 1.72 -2.05
CA ARG A 84 15.47 3.14 -2.43
C ARG A 84 14.08 3.76 -2.23
N LYS A 85 13.05 3.08 -2.66
CA LYS A 85 11.67 3.56 -2.52
C LYS A 85 11.28 3.68 -1.04
N VAL A 86 11.60 2.66 -0.24
CA VAL A 86 11.36 2.67 1.21
C VAL A 86 12.06 3.85 1.87
N LEU A 87 13.33 4.07 1.54
CA LEU A 87 14.10 5.20 2.09
C LEU A 87 13.49 6.54 1.71
N THR A 88 13.10 6.71 0.45
CA THR A 88 12.47 7.95 -0.03
C THR A 88 11.16 8.22 0.68
N MET A 89 10.31 7.20 0.80
CA MET A 89 9.03 7.32 1.50
C MET A 89 9.22 7.66 2.98
N ALA A 90 10.15 7.00 3.64
CA ALA A 90 10.45 7.26 5.05
C ALA A 90 10.93 8.71 5.26
N ARG A 91 11.80 9.23 4.38
CA ARG A 91 12.29 10.60 4.45
C ARG A 91 11.17 11.64 4.34
N HIS A 92 10.13 11.34 3.57
CA HIS A 92 9.03 12.25 3.31
C HIS A 92 7.79 11.97 4.17
N GLY A 93 7.91 11.06 5.15
CA GLY A 93 6.80 10.74 6.05
C GLY A 93 5.61 10.09 5.32
N ILE A 94 5.88 9.31 4.26
CA ILE A 94 4.85 8.64 3.48
C ILE A 94 4.80 7.17 3.86
N SER A 95 3.62 6.70 4.27
CA SER A 95 3.36 5.29 4.58
C SER A 95 2.80 4.56 3.38
N ALA A 96 2.95 3.23 3.35
CA ALA A 96 2.43 2.37 2.30
C ALA A 96 1.59 1.24 2.88
N ILE A 97 0.37 1.11 2.38
CA ILE A 97 -0.52 -0.03 2.63
C ILE A 97 -0.80 -0.70 1.29
N CYS A 98 -0.70 -2.02 1.25
CA CYS A 98 -0.97 -2.81 0.07
C CYS A 98 -2.15 -3.75 0.30
N MET A 99 -3.11 -3.73 -0.62
CA MET A 99 -4.26 -4.64 -0.62
C MET A 99 -4.21 -5.43 -1.92
N HIS A 100 -3.61 -6.61 -1.88
CA HIS A 100 -3.29 -7.42 -3.07
C HIS A 100 -4.25 -8.60 -3.23
N THR A 101 -3.80 -9.84 -3.03
CA THR A 101 -4.65 -11.02 -3.23
C THR A 101 -5.81 -11.09 -2.23
N ASN A 102 -5.68 -10.50 -1.06
CA ASN A 102 -6.77 -10.35 -0.11
C ASN A 102 -7.92 -9.49 -0.68
N LEU A 103 -7.61 -8.47 -1.49
CA LEU A 103 -8.62 -7.65 -2.15
C LEU A 103 -9.21 -8.35 -3.37
N ASP A 104 -8.44 -9.20 -4.05
CA ASP A 104 -8.93 -9.98 -5.19
C ASP A 104 -10.13 -10.86 -4.81
N ILE A 105 -10.05 -11.52 -3.65
CA ILE A 105 -11.07 -12.47 -3.18
C ILE A 105 -12.11 -11.86 -2.25
N ALA A 106 -11.92 -10.62 -1.80
CA ALA A 106 -12.86 -9.97 -0.89
C ALA A 106 -14.23 -9.75 -1.57
N ASP A 107 -15.30 -9.80 -0.79
CA ASP A 107 -16.62 -9.45 -1.27
C ASP A 107 -16.62 -7.97 -1.74
N GLY A 108 -17.06 -7.75 -2.98
CA GLY A 108 -16.99 -6.43 -3.61
C GLY A 108 -15.59 -6.01 -4.02
N GLY A 109 -14.61 -6.93 -3.98
CA GLY A 109 -13.23 -6.67 -4.37
C GLY A 109 -12.97 -6.74 -5.86
N VAL A 110 -11.72 -6.97 -6.23
CA VAL A 110 -11.27 -6.91 -7.64
C VAL A 110 -11.99 -7.93 -8.52
N ASN A 111 -12.10 -9.19 -8.07
CA ASN A 111 -12.76 -10.22 -8.86
C ASN A 111 -14.25 -9.93 -9.08
N ASP A 112 -14.93 -9.44 -8.05
CA ASP A 112 -16.33 -9.04 -8.17
C ASP A 112 -16.49 -7.84 -9.12
N ALA A 113 -15.59 -6.85 -9.02
CA ALA A 113 -15.58 -5.70 -9.92
C ALA A 113 -15.33 -6.12 -11.37
N LEU A 114 -14.42 -7.06 -11.59
CA LEU A 114 -14.14 -7.61 -12.92
C LEU A 114 -15.38 -8.34 -13.49
N MET A 115 -16.02 -9.18 -12.69
CA MET A 115 -17.24 -9.88 -13.08
C MET A 115 -18.36 -8.89 -13.45
N ALA A 116 -18.54 -7.83 -12.67
CA ALA A 116 -19.52 -6.79 -12.96
C ALA A 116 -19.18 -6.05 -14.27
N ALA A 117 -17.92 -5.79 -14.55
CA ALA A 117 -17.49 -5.12 -15.78
C ALA A 117 -17.67 -6.00 -17.03
N LEU A 118 -17.55 -7.30 -16.88
CA LEU A 118 -17.71 -8.25 -18.00
C LEU A 118 -19.20 -8.60 -18.26
N GLY A 119 -20.04 -8.34 -17.32
CA GLY A 119 -21.47 -8.70 -17.39
C GLY A 119 -21.74 -10.04 -16.78
#